data_b1ef86fab856da00b6c1342dc1bcff6e
#
_entry.id   b1ef86fab856da00b6c1342dc1bcff6e
#
_cell.length_a   1.000
_cell.length_b   1.000
_cell.length_c   1.000
_cell.angle_alpha   90.00
_cell.angle_beta   90.00
_cell.angle_gamma   90.00
#
_symmetry.space_group_name_H-M   'P 1'
#
loop_
_entity.id
_entity.type
_entity.pdbx_description
1 polymer ?
#
loop_
_entity_poly.entity_id
_entity_poly.type
_entity_poly.pdbx_seq_one_letter_code
_entity_poly.pdbx_strand_id
1 'polypeptide(L)'
;VYNNDLAAYEENMECIEAVKYPYVVIAPSYMIYTQNYDELLKTHIESGADITLLYHSVDNAKEYYLNCSTLNLNKQKGVLSIEPNHGNAKNRNIFMDTYIMKKDLFIELIRKAKAISSAFTLADIINELHNELDVRGVSHRGFFASITDFQSYYNANMDLIDIKAAQTLFDPEWPIYTRTNDSCPTHYYETAQIRNSVVSNGCQVEGTIENSILGRGCIIHKNAVIKNSVVLSGAEIGEGVHVENQVVDKMVKILHVKEVVSDPALPGYIKRR
;
A
#
# COMPACT_ATOMS: atom_id res chain seq x y z
N VAL A 1 -4.49 -0.94 -23.64
CA VAL A 1 -3.95 -0.28 -22.43
C VAL A 1 -4.76 0.99 -22.24
N TYR A 2 -5.42 1.14 -21.09
CA TYR A 2 -6.18 2.34 -20.76
C TYR A 2 -5.22 3.50 -20.47
N ASN A 3 -5.55 4.68 -20.97
CA ASN A 3 -4.72 5.86 -20.74
C ASN A 3 -5.06 6.57 -19.43
N ASN A 4 -6.24 6.26 -18.86
CA ASN A 4 -6.72 6.80 -17.58
C ASN A 4 -7.87 5.94 -17.03
N ASP A 5 -8.23 6.17 -15.76
CA ASP A 5 -9.27 5.41 -15.05
C ASP A 5 -10.66 5.62 -15.65
N LEU A 6 -10.98 6.85 -16.08
CA LEU A 6 -12.30 7.16 -16.68
C LEU A 6 -12.53 6.36 -17.98
N ALA A 7 -11.50 6.21 -18.81
CA ALA A 7 -11.60 5.39 -20.01
C ALA A 7 -11.84 3.90 -19.68
N ALA A 8 -11.18 3.41 -18.61
CA ALA A 8 -11.40 2.03 -18.16
C ALA A 8 -12.83 1.80 -17.66
N TYR A 9 -13.39 2.75 -16.91
CA TYR A 9 -14.77 2.67 -16.44
C TYR A 9 -15.75 2.75 -17.60
N GLU A 10 -15.50 3.60 -18.58
CA GLU A 10 -16.32 3.74 -19.76
C GLU A 10 -16.41 2.46 -20.59
N GLU A 11 -15.27 1.82 -20.85
CA GLU A 11 -15.24 0.56 -21.61
C GLU A 11 -15.96 -0.59 -20.88
N ASN A 12 -16.09 -0.50 -19.55
CA ASN A 12 -16.79 -1.48 -18.73
C ASN A 12 -18.21 -1.04 -18.33
N MET A 13 -18.75 0.02 -18.96
CA MET A 13 -20.02 0.64 -18.56
C MET A 13 -21.18 -0.35 -18.54
N GLU A 14 -21.29 -1.22 -19.54
CA GLU A 14 -22.35 -2.24 -19.60
C GLU A 14 -22.34 -3.17 -18.38
N CYS A 15 -21.13 -3.55 -17.93
CA CYS A 15 -20.97 -4.38 -16.72
C CYS A 15 -21.40 -3.60 -15.47
N ILE A 16 -21.02 -2.32 -15.39
CA ILE A 16 -21.37 -1.45 -14.25
C ILE A 16 -22.88 -1.24 -14.17
N GLU A 17 -23.53 -0.97 -15.29
CA GLU A 17 -24.98 -0.77 -15.38
C GLU A 17 -25.77 -2.04 -15.02
N ALA A 18 -25.28 -3.21 -15.41
CA ALA A 18 -25.91 -4.51 -15.14
C ALA A 18 -25.95 -4.88 -13.64
N VAL A 19 -25.07 -4.31 -12.82
CA VAL A 19 -25.03 -4.56 -11.37
C VAL A 19 -26.28 -4.00 -10.70
N LYS A 20 -26.93 -4.80 -9.83
CA LYS A 20 -28.19 -4.42 -9.16
C LYS A 20 -27.99 -3.66 -7.84
N TYR A 21 -26.77 -3.53 -7.34
CA TYR A 21 -26.50 -2.83 -6.08
C TYR A 21 -26.53 -1.31 -6.27
N PRO A 22 -27.13 -0.56 -5.31
CA PRO A 22 -27.34 0.89 -5.44
C PRO A 22 -26.09 1.73 -5.18
N TYR A 23 -25.07 1.16 -4.54
CA TYR A 23 -23.82 1.86 -4.20
C TYR A 23 -22.63 1.19 -4.86
N VAL A 24 -21.60 1.99 -5.12
CA VAL A 24 -20.28 1.55 -5.58
C VAL A 24 -19.22 1.98 -4.59
N VAL A 25 -18.22 1.11 -4.42
CA VAL A 25 -16.97 1.40 -3.73
C VAL A 25 -15.85 1.28 -4.73
N ILE A 26 -15.03 2.29 -4.82
CA ILE A 26 -13.84 2.31 -5.66
C ILE A 26 -12.65 2.42 -4.72
N ALA A 27 -11.68 1.53 -4.85
CA ALA A 27 -10.48 1.50 -4.03
C ALA A 27 -9.25 1.20 -4.89
N PRO A 28 -8.08 1.77 -4.57
CA PRO A 28 -6.87 1.56 -5.33
C PRO A 28 -6.23 0.22 -5.01
N SER A 29 -5.46 -0.32 -5.96
CA SER A 29 -4.70 -1.57 -5.78
C SER A 29 -3.27 -1.35 -5.25
N TYR A 30 -2.80 -0.10 -5.16
CA TYR A 30 -1.44 0.25 -4.74
C TYR A 30 -1.34 0.77 -3.30
N MET A 31 -2.45 0.85 -2.59
CA MET A 31 -2.48 1.23 -1.18
C MET A 31 -2.82 0.01 -0.31
N ILE A 32 -2.14 -0.09 0.83
CA ILE A 32 -2.31 -1.19 1.79
C ILE A 32 -2.92 -0.65 3.07
N TYR A 33 -4.09 -1.13 3.41
CA TYR A 33 -4.84 -0.81 4.63
C TYR A 33 -5.95 -1.84 4.84
N THR A 34 -6.54 -1.83 6.02
CA THR A 34 -7.78 -2.57 6.32
C THR A 34 -8.91 -1.59 6.57
N GLN A 35 -10.07 -1.83 5.97
CA GLN A 35 -11.25 -0.97 6.12
C GLN A 35 -12.53 -1.78 6.16
N ASN A 36 -13.36 -1.55 7.17
CA ASN A 36 -14.72 -2.04 7.19
C ASN A 36 -15.59 -1.22 6.23
N TYR A 37 -15.83 -1.74 5.05
CA TYR A 37 -16.62 -1.05 4.04
C TYR A 37 -18.12 -0.99 4.38
N ASP A 38 -18.65 -1.92 5.18
CA ASP A 38 -20.04 -1.87 5.64
C ASP A 38 -20.28 -0.68 6.59
N GLU A 39 -19.35 -0.46 7.53
CA GLU A 39 -19.39 0.71 8.42
C GLU A 39 -19.18 2.02 7.65
N LEU A 40 -18.29 2.02 6.68
CA LEU A 40 -18.03 3.19 5.85
C LEU A 40 -19.26 3.52 4.98
N LEU A 41 -19.91 2.51 4.40
CA LEU A 41 -21.16 2.67 3.65
C LEU A 41 -22.29 3.19 4.55
N LYS A 42 -22.43 2.66 5.77
CA LYS A 42 -23.40 3.15 6.73
C LYS A 42 -23.17 4.62 7.07
N THR A 43 -21.93 5.01 7.33
CA THR A 43 -21.54 6.41 7.56
C THR A 43 -21.88 7.30 6.38
N HIS A 44 -21.66 6.83 5.15
CA HIS A 44 -22.02 7.54 3.93
C HIS A 44 -23.53 7.77 3.85
N ILE A 45 -24.35 6.74 4.06
CA ILE A 45 -25.80 6.80 4.00
C ILE A 45 -26.33 7.76 5.09
N GLU A 46 -25.86 7.65 6.32
CA GLU A 46 -26.27 8.49 7.46
C GLU A 46 -25.87 9.95 7.27
N SER A 47 -24.77 10.22 6.60
CA SER A 47 -24.31 11.59 6.32
C SER A 47 -25.18 12.32 5.29
N GLY A 48 -25.84 11.57 4.41
CA GLY A 48 -26.59 12.11 3.28
C GLY A 48 -25.73 12.74 2.18
N ALA A 49 -24.38 12.58 2.26
CA ALA A 49 -23.48 13.10 1.25
C ALA A 49 -23.65 12.39 -0.10
N ASP A 50 -23.35 13.10 -1.18
CA ASP A 50 -23.33 12.53 -2.53
C ASP A 50 -22.13 11.59 -2.71
N ILE A 51 -20.96 11.99 -2.19
CA ILE A 51 -19.71 11.24 -2.26
C ILE A 51 -19.00 11.23 -0.90
N THR A 52 -18.53 10.08 -0.49
CA THR A 52 -17.61 9.95 0.66
C THR A 52 -16.24 9.54 0.19
N LEU A 53 -15.21 10.27 0.63
CA LEU A 53 -13.80 10.03 0.35
C LEU A 53 -13.07 9.59 1.62
N LEU A 54 -12.27 8.53 1.52
CA LEU A 54 -11.46 8.05 2.63
C LEU A 54 -10.10 8.73 2.63
N TYR A 55 -9.62 9.18 3.79
CA TYR A 55 -8.30 9.78 3.93
C TYR A 55 -7.57 9.29 5.19
N HIS A 56 -6.24 9.31 5.14
CA HIS A 56 -5.38 9.05 6.27
C HIS A 56 -4.57 10.30 6.63
N SER A 57 -4.62 10.72 7.90
CA SER A 57 -3.86 11.87 8.38
C SER A 57 -2.45 11.45 8.74
N VAL A 58 -1.46 12.10 8.13
CA VAL A 58 -0.03 11.84 8.36
C VAL A 58 0.69 13.10 8.83
N ASP A 59 1.83 12.92 9.49
CA ASP A 59 2.70 14.00 9.98
C ASP A 59 4.07 14.03 9.29
N ASN A 60 4.24 13.27 8.19
CA ASN A 60 5.47 13.13 7.43
C ASN A 60 5.27 13.36 5.91
N ALA A 61 4.18 14.02 5.51
CA ALA A 61 3.83 14.23 4.11
C ALA A 61 4.81 15.12 3.33
N LYS A 62 5.74 15.78 4.01
CA LYS A 62 6.77 16.59 3.36
C LYS A 62 7.82 15.75 2.65
N GLU A 63 8.10 14.57 3.15
CA GLU A 63 9.16 13.67 2.67
C GLU A 63 8.57 12.40 2.05
N TYR A 64 7.37 12.02 2.51
CA TYR A 64 6.66 10.82 2.08
C TYR A 64 5.37 11.18 1.35
N TYR A 65 4.82 10.21 0.62
CA TYR A 65 3.54 10.36 -0.11
C TYR A 65 3.53 11.47 -1.18
N LEU A 66 4.70 11.81 -1.75
CA LEU A 66 4.82 12.88 -2.77
C LEU A 66 4.07 12.54 -4.08
N ASN A 67 3.85 11.25 -4.35
CA ASN A 67 3.09 10.79 -5.52
C ASN A 67 1.61 10.52 -5.21
N CYS A 68 1.13 10.97 -4.05
CA CYS A 68 -0.25 10.83 -3.63
C CYS A 68 -0.99 12.15 -3.70
N SER A 69 -2.33 12.10 -3.75
CA SER A 69 -3.18 13.27 -3.57
C SER A 69 -3.49 13.53 -2.11
N THR A 70 -3.86 14.75 -1.78
CA THR A 70 -4.29 15.18 -0.45
C THR A 70 -5.69 15.77 -0.50
N LEU A 71 -6.44 15.64 0.60
CA LEU A 71 -7.73 16.29 0.77
C LEU A 71 -7.59 17.57 1.60
N ASN A 72 -8.05 18.68 1.06
CA ASN A 72 -8.30 19.90 1.81
C ASN A 72 -9.73 19.86 2.35
N LEU A 73 -9.88 19.92 3.66
CA LEU A 73 -11.16 19.75 4.35
C LEU A 73 -11.57 21.04 5.08
N ASN A 74 -12.86 21.34 5.12
CA ASN A 74 -13.42 22.34 6.01
C ASN A 74 -13.62 21.76 7.43
N LYS A 75 -14.10 22.59 8.37
CA LYS A 75 -14.33 22.19 9.77
C LYS A 75 -15.40 21.09 9.93
N GLN A 76 -16.31 20.97 8.99
CA GLN A 76 -17.39 19.97 8.96
C GLN A 76 -16.99 18.73 8.14
N LYS A 77 -15.71 18.58 7.77
CA LYS A 77 -15.16 17.52 6.92
C LYS A 77 -15.68 17.50 5.47
N GLY A 78 -16.30 18.59 5.02
CA GLY A 78 -16.57 18.78 3.59
C GLY A 78 -15.25 18.93 2.84
N VAL A 79 -15.14 18.25 1.71
CA VAL A 79 -13.97 18.31 0.84
C VAL A 79 -14.01 19.59 0.01
N LEU A 80 -12.97 20.41 0.13
CA LEU A 80 -12.81 21.65 -0.63
C LEU A 80 -12.06 21.42 -1.93
N SER A 81 -11.04 20.55 -1.90
CA SER A 81 -10.27 20.17 -3.09
C SER A 81 -9.51 18.86 -2.85
N ILE A 82 -9.20 18.18 -3.96
CA ILE A 82 -8.28 17.05 -4.05
C ILE A 82 -7.06 17.56 -4.84
N GLU A 83 -5.88 17.58 -4.22
CA GLU A 83 -4.68 18.19 -4.80
C GLU A 83 -3.48 17.25 -4.68
N PRO A 84 -2.53 17.27 -5.63
CA PRO A 84 -1.28 16.53 -5.49
C PRO A 84 -0.51 16.96 -4.23
N ASN A 85 0.16 16.02 -3.57
CA ASN A 85 1.05 16.33 -2.47
C ASN A 85 2.39 16.88 -2.98
N HIS A 86 2.59 18.17 -2.87
CA HIS A 86 3.83 18.85 -3.29
C HIS A 86 4.92 18.90 -2.21
N GLY A 87 4.74 18.20 -1.07
CA GLY A 87 5.72 18.22 0.03
C GLY A 87 5.83 19.57 0.78
N ASN A 88 4.84 20.44 0.63
CA ASN A 88 4.88 21.80 1.19
C ASN A 88 4.58 21.84 2.70
N ALA A 89 3.93 20.83 3.24
CA ALA A 89 3.53 20.76 4.65
C ALA A 89 3.74 19.35 5.23
N LYS A 90 4.14 19.31 6.50
CA LYS A 90 4.37 18.08 7.25
C LYS A 90 3.08 17.31 7.50
N ASN A 91 2.05 18.02 7.97
CA ASN A 91 0.75 17.44 8.29
C ASN A 91 -0.19 17.56 7.11
N ARG A 92 -0.66 16.44 6.59
CA ARG A 92 -1.60 16.36 5.48
C ARG A 92 -2.61 15.22 5.67
N ASN A 93 -3.75 15.35 5.02
CA ASN A 93 -4.72 14.28 4.86
C ASN A 93 -4.48 13.63 3.51
N ILE A 94 -3.77 12.51 3.50
CA ILE A 94 -3.52 11.75 2.27
C ILE A 94 -4.82 11.12 1.80
N PHE A 95 -5.23 11.41 0.59
CA PHE A 95 -6.38 10.80 -0.03
C PHE A 95 -6.07 9.33 -0.36
N MET A 96 -6.93 8.44 0.05
CA MET A 96 -6.73 6.99 -0.11
C MET A 96 -7.31 6.46 -1.41
N ASP A 97 -7.57 7.32 -2.40
CA ASP A 97 -8.22 6.98 -3.69
C ASP A 97 -9.44 6.07 -3.53
N THR A 98 -10.11 6.21 -2.39
CA THR A 98 -11.26 5.40 -2.02
C THR A 98 -12.50 6.27 -1.98
N TYR A 99 -13.48 5.88 -2.78
CA TYR A 99 -14.73 6.60 -2.99
C TYR A 99 -15.92 5.70 -2.65
N ILE A 100 -16.95 6.26 -2.02
CA ILE A 100 -18.28 5.66 -1.91
C ILE A 100 -19.29 6.64 -2.44
N MET A 101 -20.19 6.17 -3.31
CA MET A 101 -21.28 6.94 -3.88
C MET A 101 -22.38 6.04 -4.41
N LYS A 102 -23.52 6.64 -4.77
CA LYS A 102 -24.56 5.92 -5.51
C LYS A 102 -24.05 5.52 -6.89
N LYS A 103 -24.44 4.33 -7.35
CA LYS A 103 -24.07 3.82 -8.68
C LYS A 103 -24.53 4.78 -9.79
N ASP A 104 -25.74 5.32 -9.68
CA ASP A 104 -26.26 6.21 -10.72
C ASP A 104 -25.46 7.51 -10.83
N LEU A 105 -25.02 8.07 -9.69
CA LEU A 105 -24.11 9.22 -9.69
C LEU A 105 -22.75 8.85 -10.32
N PHE A 106 -22.19 7.69 -10.00
CA PHE A 106 -20.93 7.23 -10.61
C PHE A 106 -21.02 7.17 -12.13
N ILE A 107 -22.10 6.58 -12.67
CA ILE A 107 -22.36 6.51 -14.11
C ILE A 107 -22.50 7.93 -14.72
N GLU A 108 -23.20 8.82 -14.02
CA GLU A 108 -23.36 10.21 -14.45
C GLU A 108 -22.02 10.94 -14.53
N LEU A 109 -21.15 10.79 -13.50
CA LEU A 109 -19.82 11.39 -13.47
C LEU A 109 -18.95 10.92 -14.63
N ILE A 110 -18.94 9.63 -14.96
CA ILE A 110 -18.19 9.11 -16.10
C ILE A 110 -18.69 9.71 -17.41
N ARG A 111 -20.02 9.82 -17.59
CA ARG A 111 -20.62 10.42 -18.79
C ARG A 111 -20.31 11.91 -18.90
N LYS A 112 -20.37 12.66 -17.79
CA LYS A 112 -19.99 14.08 -17.76
C LYS A 112 -18.51 14.30 -18.06
N ALA A 113 -17.64 13.43 -17.57
CA ALA A 113 -16.18 13.52 -17.78
C ALA A 113 -15.80 13.47 -19.28
N LYS A 114 -16.58 12.80 -20.13
CA LYS A 114 -16.38 12.80 -21.59
C LYS A 114 -16.46 14.19 -22.22
N ALA A 115 -17.29 15.06 -21.66
CA ALA A 115 -17.44 16.43 -22.15
C ALA A 115 -16.35 17.37 -21.66
N ILE A 116 -15.52 16.93 -20.69
CA ILE A 116 -14.48 17.73 -20.06
C ILE A 116 -13.12 17.18 -20.48
N SER A 117 -12.45 17.83 -21.41
CA SER A 117 -11.18 17.37 -21.98
C SER A 117 -10.01 17.31 -20.98
N SER A 118 -10.13 17.97 -19.82
CA SER A 118 -9.13 17.99 -18.74
C SER A 118 -9.36 16.96 -17.65
N ALA A 119 -10.48 16.22 -17.67
CA ALA A 119 -10.76 15.19 -16.70
C ALA A 119 -10.14 13.83 -17.14
N PHE A 120 -9.15 13.36 -16.41
CA PHE A 120 -8.48 12.07 -16.64
C PHE A 120 -8.75 11.07 -15.53
N THR A 121 -9.09 11.55 -14.33
CA THR A 121 -9.38 10.75 -13.15
C THR A 121 -10.74 11.11 -12.55
N LEU A 122 -11.25 10.24 -11.67
CA LEU A 122 -12.48 10.53 -10.94
C LEU A 122 -12.29 11.74 -10.00
N ALA A 123 -11.09 11.96 -9.48
CA ALA A 123 -10.76 13.12 -8.66
C ALA A 123 -10.89 14.44 -9.45
N ASP A 124 -10.49 14.45 -10.73
CA ASP A 124 -10.60 15.66 -11.57
C ASP A 124 -12.05 16.08 -11.76
N ILE A 125 -12.94 15.13 -12.11
CA ILE A 125 -14.36 15.44 -12.31
C ILE A 125 -15.05 15.86 -10.99
N ILE A 126 -14.66 15.28 -9.85
CA ILE A 126 -15.16 15.68 -8.55
C ILE A 126 -14.71 17.11 -8.19
N ASN A 127 -13.47 17.47 -8.48
CA ASN A 127 -12.97 18.83 -8.28
C ASN A 127 -13.73 19.85 -9.15
N GLU A 128 -14.03 19.52 -10.40
CA GLU A 128 -14.82 20.40 -11.29
C GLU A 128 -16.24 20.61 -10.76
N LEU A 129 -16.85 19.58 -10.18
CA LEU A 129 -18.22 19.60 -9.68
C LEU A 129 -18.32 19.89 -8.17
N HIS A 130 -17.24 20.35 -7.52
CA HIS A 130 -17.21 20.54 -6.05
C HIS A 130 -18.26 21.47 -5.48
N ASN A 131 -18.80 22.40 -6.29
CA ASN A 131 -19.89 23.32 -5.90
C ASN A 131 -21.28 22.71 -6.07
N GLU A 132 -21.41 21.60 -6.82
CA GLU A 132 -22.68 20.94 -7.13
C GLU A 132 -22.91 19.71 -6.26
N LEU A 133 -21.83 19.14 -5.68
CA LEU A 133 -21.84 17.87 -4.95
C LEU A 133 -21.48 18.09 -3.48
N ASP A 134 -22.22 17.43 -2.57
CA ASP A 134 -21.81 17.31 -1.16
C ASP A 134 -20.78 16.18 -1.02
N VAL A 135 -19.48 16.54 -1.01
CA VAL A 135 -18.36 15.59 -0.89
C VAL A 135 -17.79 15.68 0.52
N ARG A 136 -17.76 14.56 1.23
CA ARG A 136 -17.27 14.50 2.62
C ARG A 136 -16.11 13.54 2.79
N GLY A 137 -15.16 13.93 3.65
CA GLY A 137 -14.03 13.11 4.03
C GLY A 137 -14.29 12.30 5.30
N VAL A 138 -13.95 11.01 5.27
CA VAL A 138 -13.92 10.12 6.45
C VAL A 138 -12.47 9.72 6.75
N SER A 139 -12.07 9.87 8.02
CA SER A 139 -10.71 9.54 8.44
C SER A 139 -10.54 8.05 8.67
N HIS A 140 -9.58 7.45 7.98
CA HIS A 140 -9.10 6.10 8.24
C HIS A 140 -8.21 6.06 9.50
N ARG A 141 -8.25 4.95 10.21
CA ARG A 141 -7.40 4.65 11.36
C ARG A 141 -6.73 3.29 11.16
N GLY A 142 -5.52 3.14 11.67
CA GLY A 142 -4.74 1.91 11.54
C GLY A 142 -3.58 2.06 10.58
N PHE A 143 -2.99 0.94 10.18
CA PHE A 143 -1.87 0.94 9.24
C PHE A 143 -2.31 1.44 7.86
N PHE A 144 -1.47 2.29 7.28
CA PHE A 144 -1.64 2.79 5.92
C PHE A 144 -0.29 2.90 5.22
N ALA A 145 -0.19 2.32 4.05
CA ALA A 145 0.96 2.49 3.17
C ALA A 145 0.49 2.70 1.72
N SER A 146 1.15 3.61 1.01
CA SER A 146 0.96 3.81 -0.42
C SER A 146 2.22 3.40 -1.16
N ILE A 147 2.10 2.41 -2.05
CA ILE A 147 3.21 1.86 -2.83
C ILE A 147 3.18 2.47 -4.22
N THR A 148 3.81 3.61 -4.38
CA THR A 148 3.87 4.37 -5.64
C THR A 148 5.22 4.25 -6.34
N ASP A 149 6.24 3.81 -5.60
CA ASP A 149 7.60 3.62 -6.09
C ASP A 149 8.34 2.53 -5.28
N PHE A 150 9.58 2.28 -5.65
CA PHE A 150 10.40 1.25 -4.99
C PHE A 150 10.77 1.62 -3.55
N GLN A 151 11.01 2.90 -3.27
CA GLN A 151 11.33 3.37 -1.92
C GLN A 151 10.13 3.18 -0.98
N SER A 152 8.92 3.54 -1.42
CA SER A 152 7.70 3.35 -0.63
C SER A 152 7.39 1.87 -0.39
N TYR A 153 7.68 0.99 -1.37
CA TYR A 153 7.60 -0.46 -1.17
C TYR A 153 8.55 -0.95 -0.07
N TYR A 154 9.82 -0.52 -0.13
CA TYR A 154 10.81 -0.87 0.89
C TYR A 154 10.39 -0.37 2.27
N ASN A 155 10.02 0.92 2.38
CA ASN A 155 9.60 1.53 3.64
C ASN A 155 8.37 0.84 4.24
N ALA A 156 7.35 0.55 3.43
CA ALA A 156 6.13 -0.14 3.88
C ALA A 156 6.41 -1.54 4.46
N ASN A 157 7.39 -2.26 3.89
CA ASN A 157 7.84 -3.52 4.47
C ASN A 157 8.56 -3.30 5.80
N MET A 158 9.50 -2.35 5.87
CA MET A 158 10.27 -2.07 7.08
C MET A 158 9.39 -1.60 8.25
N ASP A 159 8.35 -0.81 7.96
CA ASP A 159 7.37 -0.36 8.96
C ASP A 159 6.64 -1.53 9.63
N LEU A 160 6.42 -2.64 8.92
CA LEU A 160 5.77 -3.84 9.45
C LEU A 160 6.67 -4.70 10.37
N ILE A 161 7.95 -4.33 10.56
CA ILE A 161 8.81 -4.91 11.59
C ILE A 161 8.35 -4.45 12.98
N ASP A 162 7.79 -3.22 13.08
CA ASP A 162 7.14 -2.79 14.32
C ASP A 162 5.88 -3.61 14.57
N ILE A 163 5.89 -4.38 15.66
CA ILE A 163 4.78 -5.25 16.03
C ILE A 163 3.47 -4.49 16.25
N LYS A 164 3.53 -3.22 16.71
CA LYS A 164 2.34 -2.40 16.89
C LYS A 164 1.73 -2.00 15.56
N ALA A 165 2.56 -1.59 14.60
CA ALA A 165 2.12 -1.29 13.25
C ALA A 165 1.52 -2.56 12.57
N ALA A 166 2.23 -3.69 12.66
CA ALA A 166 1.77 -4.96 12.12
C ALA A 166 0.43 -5.42 12.72
N GLN A 167 0.21 -5.26 14.02
CA GLN A 167 -1.06 -5.61 14.68
C GLN A 167 -2.25 -4.78 14.19
N THR A 168 -2.04 -3.54 13.76
CA THR A 168 -3.13 -2.73 13.18
C THR A 168 -3.52 -3.14 11.77
N LEU A 169 -2.64 -3.85 11.07
CA LEU A 169 -2.91 -4.40 9.73
C LEU A 169 -3.42 -5.85 9.81
N PHE A 170 -2.80 -6.67 10.65
CA PHE A 170 -3.10 -8.11 10.78
C PHE A 170 -4.01 -8.35 11.99
N ASP A 171 -5.26 -7.88 11.90
CA ASP A 171 -6.28 -8.12 12.92
C ASP A 171 -6.79 -9.57 12.80
N PRO A 172 -6.73 -10.38 13.88
CA PRO A 172 -7.30 -11.74 13.89
C PRO A 172 -8.80 -11.78 13.61
N GLU A 173 -9.54 -10.77 14.04
CA GLU A 173 -10.99 -10.66 13.80
C GLU A 173 -11.30 -10.27 12.34
N TRP A 174 -10.30 -9.73 11.62
CA TRP A 174 -10.43 -9.32 10.22
C TRP A 174 -9.22 -9.78 9.39
N PRO A 175 -9.09 -11.08 9.14
CA PRO A 175 -7.89 -11.64 8.51
C PRO A 175 -7.74 -11.23 7.05
N ILE A 176 -6.51 -10.90 6.65
CA ILE A 176 -6.14 -10.75 5.25
C ILE A 176 -5.92 -12.14 4.67
N TYR A 177 -6.77 -12.54 3.72
CA TYR A 177 -6.66 -13.83 3.05
C TYR A 177 -5.55 -13.80 2.00
N THR A 178 -4.55 -14.65 2.18
CA THR A 178 -3.46 -14.84 1.24
C THR A 178 -3.40 -16.30 0.79
N ARG A 179 -2.58 -16.58 -0.24
CA ARG A 179 -2.36 -17.96 -0.66
C ARG A 179 -1.77 -18.78 0.50
N THR A 180 -2.47 -19.83 0.89
CA THR A 180 -1.97 -20.79 1.89
C THR A 180 -0.75 -21.55 1.38
N ASN A 181 0.17 -21.86 2.28
CA ASN A 181 1.35 -22.64 1.99
C ASN A 181 1.70 -23.49 3.24
N ASP A 182 1.76 -24.80 3.08
CA ASP A 182 2.13 -25.75 4.12
C ASP A 182 3.64 -25.86 4.25
N SER A 183 4.29 -24.77 4.64
CA SER A 183 5.72 -24.77 4.94
C SER A 183 5.96 -25.27 6.36
N CYS A 184 7.02 -26.06 6.55
CA CYS A 184 7.48 -26.44 7.88
C CYS A 184 7.90 -25.19 8.69
N PRO A 185 7.98 -25.27 10.02
CA PRO A 185 8.58 -24.23 10.84
C PRO A 185 9.99 -23.90 10.38
N THR A 186 10.43 -22.65 10.61
CA THR A 186 11.80 -22.23 10.33
C THR A 186 12.78 -22.94 11.28
N HIS A 187 13.87 -23.42 10.73
CA HIS A 187 14.97 -24.03 11.48
C HIS A 187 16.06 -22.98 11.74
N TYR A 188 16.33 -22.74 13.01
CA TYR A 188 17.42 -21.89 13.47
C TYR A 188 18.55 -22.77 13.98
N TYR A 189 19.73 -22.68 13.36
CA TYR A 189 20.93 -23.41 13.76
C TYR A 189 21.63 -22.71 14.94
N GLU A 190 22.59 -23.37 15.56
CA GLU A 190 23.29 -22.87 16.75
C GLU A 190 23.99 -21.50 16.57
N THR A 191 24.40 -21.18 15.35
CA THR A 191 25.09 -19.93 15.02
C THR A 191 24.13 -18.80 14.63
N ALA A 192 22.83 -19.07 14.53
CA ALA A 192 21.83 -18.10 14.12
C ALA A 192 21.68 -16.96 15.15
N GLN A 193 21.70 -15.72 14.69
CA GLN A 193 21.44 -14.53 15.49
C GLN A 193 20.37 -13.67 14.83
N ILE A 194 19.22 -13.55 15.48
CA ILE A 194 18.10 -12.80 14.94
C ILE A 194 17.73 -11.66 15.90
N ARG A 195 17.63 -10.43 15.37
CA ARG A 195 17.24 -9.25 16.12
C ARG A 195 16.27 -8.42 15.32
N ASN A 196 15.18 -7.99 15.96
CA ASN A 196 14.19 -7.08 15.39
C ASN A 196 13.82 -7.42 13.93
N SER A 197 13.41 -8.67 13.66
CA SER A 197 13.22 -9.16 12.30
C SER A 197 12.00 -10.05 12.21
N VAL A 198 11.40 -10.10 11.04
CA VAL A 198 10.28 -10.99 10.70
C VAL A 198 10.80 -12.12 9.82
N VAL A 199 10.67 -13.36 10.28
CA VAL A 199 11.11 -14.55 9.53
C VAL A 199 9.92 -15.45 9.28
N SER A 200 9.59 -15.66 8.00
CA SER A 200 8.51 -16.55 7.59
C SER A 200 8.88 -18.03 7.73
N ASN A 201 7.87 -18.90 7.67
CA ASN A 201 8.03 -20.35 7.76
C ASN A 201 8.91 -20.94 6.65
N GLY A 202 9.52 -22.10 6.93
CA GLY A 202 10.30 -22.89 5.98
C GLY A 202 11.73 -22.41 5.76
N CYS A 203 12.19 -21.40 6.48
CA CYS A 203 13.57 -20.92 6.36
C CYS A 203 14.57 -21.82 7.09
N GLN A 204 15.82 -21.77 6.65
CA GLN A 204 16.99 -22.35 7.30
C GLN A 204 17.96 -21.22 7.59
N VAL A 205 18.28 -20.98 8.87
CA VAL A 205 19.05 -19.81 9.29
C VAL A 205 20.25 -20.21 10.13
N GLU A 206 21.44 -19.97 9.61
CA GLU A 206 22.73 -20.12 10.31
C GLU A 206 23.43 -18.77 10.58
N GLY A 207 23.06 -17.72 9.81
CA GLY A 207 23.68 -16.40 9.83
C GLY A 207 23.00 -15.41 10.79
N THR A 208 23.39 -14.16 10.65
CA THR A 208 22.86 -13.02 11.41
C THR A 208 21.80 -12.27 10.61
N ILE A 209 20.66 -12.00 11.22
CA ILE A 209 19.56 -11.24 10.62
C ILE A 209 19.18 -10.11 11.58
N GLU A 210 19.28 -8.88 11.13
CA GLU A 210 19.00 -7.69 11.92
C GLU A 210 18.10 -6.73 11.15
N ASN A 211 17.02 -6.28 11.81
CA ASN A 211 16.08 -5.29 11.26
C ASN A 211 15.64 -5.62 9.82
N SER A 212 15.24 -6.87 9.57
CA SER A 212 15.00 -7.38 8.22
C SER A 212 13.78 -8.28 8.15
N ILE A 213 13.27 -8.46 6.93
CA ILE A 213 12.13 -9.33 6.65
C ILE A 213 12.58 -10.46 5.72
N LEU A 214 12.31 -11.69 6.11
CA LEU A 214 12.56 -12.89 5.31
C LEU A 214 11.24 -13.55 4.90
N GLY A 215 11.06 -13.69 3.60
CA GLY A 215 9.99 -14.49 2.99
C GLY A 215 10.19 -16.00 3.24
N ARG A 216 9.21 -16.79 2.85
CA ARG A 216 9.19 -18.24 3.07
C ARG A 216 10.31 -18.98 2.36
N GLY A 217 10.87 -20.00 3.02
CA GLY A 217 11.82 -20.92 2.40
C GLY A 217 13.19 -20.31 2.04
N CYS A 218 13.59 -19.23 2.69
CA CYS A 218 14.92 -18.66 2.51
C CYS A 218 15.99 -19.50 3.20
N ILE A 219 17.19 -19.56 2.60
CA ILE A 219 18.37 -20.25 3.15
C ILE A 219 19.44 -19.20 3.42
N ILE A 220 19.82 -19.07 4.69
CA ILE A 220 20.84 -18.13 5.14
C ILE A 220 22.00 -18.92 5.73
N HIS A 221 23.11 -18.98 5.00
CA HIS A 221 24.25 -19.77 5.37
C HIS A 221 25.07 -19.16 6.52
N LYS A 222 26.00 -19.94 7.05
CA LYS A 222 26.86 -19.56 8.17
C LYS A 222 27.63 -18.27 7.88
N ASN A 223 27.76 -17.42 8.90
CA ASN A 223 28.45 -16.13 8.82
C ASN A 223 27.85 -15.14 7.82
N ALA A 224 26.71 -15.45 7.15
CA ALA A 224 25.99 -14.47 6.37
C ALA A 224 25.38 -13.40 7.29
N VAL A 225 25.36 -12.15 6.83
CA VAL A 225 24.80 -11.01 7.57
C VAL A 225 23.77 -10.31 6.70
N ILE A 226 22.55 -10.20 7.21
CA ILE A 226 21.47 -9.49 6.54
C ILE A 226 21.02 -8.37 7.46
N LYS A 227 21.06 -7.11 6.96
CA LYS A 227 20.66 -5.94 7.71
C LYS A 227 19.73 -5.06 6.89
N ASN A 228 18.72 -4.45 7.55
CA ASN A 228 17.83 -3.48 6.95
C ASN A 228 17.35 -3.92 5.56
N SER A 229 16.96 -5.17 5.39
CA SER A 229 16.73 -5.75 4.06
C SER A 229 15.44 -6.55 4.01
N VAL A 230 14.84 -6.60 2.82
CA VAL A 230 13.66 -7.41 2.52
C VAL A 230 14.10 -8.53 1.59
N VAL A 231 14.10 -9.77 2.08
CA VAL A 231 14.51 -10.96 1.32
C VAL A 231 13.26 -11.76 0.97
N LEU A 232 12.91 -11.81 -0.31
CA LEU A 232 11.70 -12.48 -0.77
C LEU A 232 11.90 -14.01 -0.82
N SER A 233 10.74 -14.71 -0.92
CA SER A 233 10.68 -16.17 -0.74
C SER A 233 11.64 -16.97 -1.61
N GLY A 234 12.25 -17.97 -1.02
CA GLY A 234 13.15 -18.93 -1.69
C GLY A 234 14.53 -18.38 -2.06
N ALA A 235 14.89 -17.20 -1.56
CA ALA A 235 16.23 -16.66 -1.77
C ALA A 235 17.27 -17.41 -0.94
N GLU A 236 18.49 -17.49 -1.46
CA GLU A 236 19.63 -18.15 -0.82
C GLU A 236 20.80 -17.18 -0.67
N ILE A 237 21.24 -16.94 0.57
CA ILE A 237 22.36 -16.06 0.89
C ILE A 237 23.52 -16.91 1.35
N GLY A 238 24.61 -16.92 0.58
CA GLY A 238 25.76 -17.75 0.75
C GLY A 238 26.60 -17.43 2.00
N GLU A 239 27.54 -18.30 2.30
CA GLU A 239 28.42 -18.19 3.47
C GLU A 239 29.24 -16.89 3.45
N GLY A 240 29.19 -16.14 4.55
CA GLY A 240 29.95 -14.90 4.74
C GLY A 240 29.47 -13.73 3.86
N VAL A 241 28.35 -13.85 3.19
CA VAL A 241 27.78 -12.76 2.38
C VAL A 241 27.14 -11.70 3.28
N HIS A 242 27.46 -10.42 3.04
CA HIS A 242 26.84 -9.28 3.70
C HIS A 242 25.84 -8.60 2.75
N VAL A 243 24.58 -8.54 3.17
CA VAL A 243 23.47 -7.88 2.45
C VAL A 243 22.91 -6.78 3.34
N GLU A 244 22.94 -5.54 2.87
CA GLU A 244 22.43 -4.40 3.65
C GLU A 244 21.68 -3.39 2.77
N ASN A 245 20.52 -2.92 3.26
CA ASN A 245 19.64 -1.98 2.58
C ASN A 245 19.23 -2.48 1.18
N GLN A 246 18.80 -3.74 1.09
CA GLN A 246 18.45 -4.40 -0.17
C GLN A 246 17.03 -4.95 -0.15
N VAL A 247 16.42 -4.99 -1.33
CA VAL A 247 15.32 -5.90 -1.63
C VAL A 247 15.84 -7.01 -2.54
N VAL A 248 15.86 -8.24 -2.02
CA VAL A 248 16.30 -9.43 -2.76
C VAL A 248 15.07 -10.13 -3.32
N ASP A 249 14.98 -10.27 -4.63
CA ASP A 249 13.84 -10.88 -5.30
C ASP A 249 13.70 -12.38 -5.01
N LYS A 250 12.55 -12.94 -5.35
CA LYS A 250 12.22 -14.36 -5.15
C LYS A 250 13.22 -15.27 -5.85
N MET A 251 13.63 -16.34 -5.17
CA MET A 251 14.51 -17.39 -5.70
C MET A 251 15.89 -16.89 -6.16
N VAL A 252 16.30 -15.71 -5.72
CA VAL A 252 17.66 -15.19 -5.99
C VAL A 252 18.67 -15.94 -5.16
N LYS A 253 19.84 -16.26 -5.75
CA LYS A 253 20.98 -16.87 -5.07
C LYS A 253 22.17 -15.93 -5.09
N ILE A 254 22.63 -15.50 -3.91
CA ILE A 254 23.81 -14.66 -3.73
C ILE A 254 24.90 -15.54 -3.09
N LEU A 255 25.70 -16.24 -3.92
CA LEU A 255 26.65 -17.24 -3.44
C LEU A 255 28.13 -16.82 -3.56
N HIS A 256 28.44 -15.96 -4.54
CA HIS A 256 29.84 -15.67 -4.93
C HIS A 256 30.24 -14.20 -4.68
N VAL A 257 29.30 -13.34 -4.29
CA VAL A 257 29.58 -11.94 -3.97
C VAL A 257 29.64 -11.81 -2.45
N LYS A 258 30.69 -11.20 -1.92
CA LYS A 258 30.87 -11.09 -0.47
C LYS A 258 30.03 -9.97 0.16
N GLU A 259 29.75 -8.92 -0.59
CA GLU A 259 29.09 -7.74 -0.05
C GLU A 259 28.15 -7.11 -1.09
N VAL A 260 26.94 -6.83 -0.67
CA VAL A 260 25.92 -6.10 -1.46
C VAL A 260 25.24 -5.10 -0.55
N VAL A 261 25.73 -3.87 -0.55
CA VAL A 261 25.30 -2.79 0.34
C VAL A 261 24.83 -1.59 -0.48
N SER A 262 23.74 -0.98 -0.07
CA SER A 262 23.20 0.27 -0.66
C SER A 262 23.04 1.33 0.42
N ASP A 263 22.81 2.57 -0.02
CA ASP A 263 22.45 3.67 0.86
C ASP A 263 21.05 3.42 1.46
N PRO A 264 20.83 3.66 2.76
CA PRO A 264 19.50 3.56 3.37
C PRO A 264 18.44 4.44 2.69
N ALA A 265 18.84 5.61 2.18
CA ALA A 265 17.96 6.51 1.45
C ALA A 265 17.67 6.06 0.01
N LEU A 266 18.44 5.08 -0.51
CA LEU A 266 18.29 4.54 -1.85
C LEU A 266 18.55 3.02 -1.82
N PRO A 267 17.63 2.22 -1.30
CA PRO A 267 17.79 0.76 -1.21
C PRO A 267 17.98 0.12 -2.57
N GLY A 268 18.81 -0.92 -2.60
CA GLY A 268 19.09 -1.65 -3.83
C GLY A 268 18.04 -2.71 -4.14
N TYR A 269 17.95 -3.11 -5.41
CA TYR A 269 17.12 -4.22 -5.84
C TYR A 269 17.94 -5.28 -6.56
N ILE A 270 17.92 -6.49 -6.04
CA ILE A 270 18.61 -7.64 -6.61
C ILE A 270 17.59 -8.54 -7.28
N LYS A 271 17.47 -8.42 -8.60
CA LYS A 271 16.52 -9.19 -9.39
C LYS A 271 17.00 -10.61 -9.69
N ARG A 272 16.08 -11.53 -9.87
CA ARG A 272 16.34 -12.86 -10.43
C ARG A 272 16.85 -12.72 -11.86
N ARG A 273 17.97 -13.37 -12.17
CA ARG A 273 18.51 -13.50 -13.53
C ARG A 273 17.96 -14.73 -14.23
#